data_a310cec725294f31ac05665e05a724f7
#
_entry.id   a310cec725294f31ac05665e05a724f7
#
_cell.length_a   1.000
_cell.length_b   1.000
_cell.length_c   1.000
_cell.angle_alpha   90.00
_cell.angle_beta   90.00
_cell.angle_gamma   90.00
#
_symmetry.space_group_name_H-M   'P 1'
#
loop_
_entity.id
_entity.type
_entity.pdbx_description
1 polymer ?
#
loop_
_entity_poly.entity_id
_entity_poly.type
_entity_poly.pdbx_seq_one_letter_code
_entity_poly.pdbx_strand_id
1 'polypeptide(L)' 'RDPFYDNGNPRYMGKFKDGEMHGVWKFFRKDGSLMRTGKFNLGKQVGIWTTYDRTG' A
#
# COMPACT_ATOMS: atom_id res chain seq x y z
N ARG A 1 9.79 10.67 -4.33
CA ARG A 1 8.80 10.77 -3.26
C ARG A 1 9.15 9.86 -2.10
N ASP A 2 8.97 10.35 -0.91
CA ASP A 2 9.36 9.64 0.29
C ASP A 2 8.32 8.57 0.65
N PRO A 3 8.72 7.29 0.72
CA PRO A 3 7.78 6.22 1.07
C PRO A 3 7.55 6.08 2.57
N PHE A 4 8.08 6.99 3.37
CA PHE A 4 7.95 6.93 4.82
C PHE A 4 7.27 8.16 5.36
N TYR A 5 6.55 7.97 6.46
CA TYR A 5 6.02 9.08 7.24
C TYR A 5 7.13 9.73 8.06
N ASP A 6 6.83 10.89 8.63
CA ASP A 6 7.79 11.63 9.43
C ASP A 6 8.32 10.81 10.61
N ASN A 7 7.51 9.92 11.14
CA ASN A 7 7.89 9.10 12.29
C ASN A 7 8.62 7.82 11.90
N GLY A 8 8.94 7.64 10.62
CA GLY A 8 9.69 6.49 10.15
C GLY A 8 8.85 5.29 9.72
N ASN A 9 7.54 5.33 9.95
CA ASN A 9 6.68 4.24 9.51
C ASN A 9 6.46 4.31 8.00
N PRO A 10 6.36 3.16 7.32
CA PRO A 10 6.15 3.17 5.88
C PRO A 10 4.74 3.64 5.52
N ARG A 11 4.64 4.35 4.40
CA ARG A 11 3.33 4.74 3.85
C ARG A 11 2.71 3.62 3.05
N TYR A 12 3.55 2.85 2.38
CA TYR A 12 3.10 1.75 1.55
C TYR A 12 4.23 0.76 1.36
N MET A 13 3.85 -0.44 0.98
CA MET A 13 4.81 -1.48 0.61
C MET A 13 4.28 -2.20 -0.62
N GLY A 14 5.19 -2.50 -1.55
CA GLY A 14 4.81 -3.21 -2.76
C GLY A 14 6.00 -3.31 -3.70
N LYS A 15 5.75 -3.87 -4.87
CA LYS A 15 6.79 -4.08 -5.86
C LYS A 15 6.44 -3.33 -7.15
N PHE A 16 7.46 -3.09 -7.93
CA PHE A 16 7.32 -2.46 -9.23
C PHE A 16 7.77 -3.42 -10.31
N LYS A 17 7.12 -3.31 -11.45
CA LYS A 17 7.53 -4.03 -12.65
C LYS A 17 7.51 -3.05 -13.81
N ASP A 18 8.65 -2.90 -14.48
CA ASP A 18 8.80 -1.97 -15.59
C ASP A 18 8.36 -0.56 -15.20
N GLY A 19 8.67 -0.16 -13.96
CA GLY A 19 8.35 1.18 -13.48
C GLY A 19 6.93 1.37 -13.00
N GLU A 20 6.10 0.33 -13.02
CA GLU A 20 4.71 0.41 -12.61
C GLU A 20 4.42 -0.49 -11.42
N MET A 21 3.45 -0.09 -10.61
CA MET A 21 3.05 -0.86 -9.44
C MET A 21 2.53 -2.22 -9.90
N HIS A 22 3.01 -3.27 -9.26
CA HIS A 22 2.64 -4.63 -9.66
C HIS A 22 2.66 -5.57 -8.46
N GLY A 23 1.72 -6.50 -8.42
CA GLY A 23 1.64 -7.48 -7.35
C GLY A 23 0.90 -6.95 -6.14
N VAL A 24 1.11 -7.60 -5.00
CA VAL A 24 0.42 -7.24 -3.77
C VAL A 24 0.97 -5.93 -3.23
N TRP A 25 0.08 -5.00 -2.92
CA TRP A 25 0.42 -3.70 -2.34
C TRP A 25 -0.33 -3.50 -1.05
N LYS A 26 0.36 -2.90 -0.08
CA LYS A 26 -0.20 -2.58 1.22
C LYS A 26 0.02 -1.10 1.49
N PHE A 27 -1.01 -0.45 2.01
CA PHE A 27 -0.94 0.95 2.37
C PHE A 27 -1.16 1.09 3.87
N PHE A 28 -0.37 1.92 4.50
CA PHE A 28 -0.36 2.05 5.95
C PHE A 28 -0.73 3.45 6.39
N ARG A 29 -1.25 3.54 7.61
CA ARG A 29 -1.47 4.82 8.26
C ARG A 29 -0.20 5.29 8.96
N LYS A 30 -0.20 6.54 9.37
CA LYS A 30 0.96 7.13 10.03
C LYS A 30 1.33 6.39 11.32
N ASP A 31 0.36 5.81 12.00
CA ASP A 31 0.61 5.06 13.22
C ASP A 31 1.14 3.65 12.97
N GLY A 32 1.30 3.27 11.71
CA GLY A 32 1.84 1.96 11.35
C GLY A 32 0.78 0.90 11.10
N SER A 33 -0.49 1.21 11.33
CA SER A 33 -1.56 0.23 11.11
C SER A 33 -1.86 0.12 9.62
N LEU A 34 -2.33 -1.05 9.22
CA LEU A 34 -2.67 -1.30 7.83
C LEU A 34 -3.98 -0.58 7.49
N MET A 35 -3.94 0.23 6.44
CA MET A 35 -5.10 0.98 5.99
C MET A 35 -5.89 0.22 4.93
N ARG A 36 -5.19 -0.30 3.94
CA ARG A 36 -5.83 -1.12 2.91
C ARG A 36 -4.79 -1.95 2.19
N THR A 37 -5.27 -2.98 1.52
CA THR A 37 -4.40 -3.86 0.76
C THR A 37 -5.13 -4.33 -0.49
N GLY A 38 -4.38 -4.65 -1.52
CA GLY A 38 -4.93 -5.12 -2.76
C GLY A 38 -3.81 -5.48 -3.73
N LYS A 39 -4.18 -5.59 -5.00
CA LYS A 39 -3.22 -5.94 -6.04
C LYS A 39 -3.24 -4.92 -7.15
N PHE A 40 -2.10 -4.76 -7.78
CA PHE A 40 -1.95 -3.97 -8.99
C PHE A 40 -1.45 -4.86 -10.11
N ASN A 41 -1.89 -4.54 -11.32
CA ASN A 41 -1.37 -5.16 -12.52
C ASN A 41 -0.92 -4.04 -13.46
N LEU A 42 0.39 -3.82 -13.51
CA LEU A 42 0.99 -2.78 -14.33
C LEU A 42 0.32 -1.44 -14.14
N GLY A 43 0.20 -1.04 -12.87
CA GLY A 43 -0.32 0.27 -12.48
C GLY A 43 -1.83 0.32 -12.30
N LYS A 44 -2.55 -0.75 -12.57
CA LYS A 44 -4.00 -0.79 -12.46
C LYS A 44 -4.43 -1.63 -11.28
N GLN A 45 -5.45 -1.17 -10.56
CA GLN A 45 -6.01 -1.92 -9.45
C GLN A 45 -6.78 -3.12 -10.00
N VAL A 46 -6.47 -4.30 -9.48
CA VAL A 46 -7.15 -5.53 -9.89
C VAL A 46 -7.47 -6.37 -8.66
N GLY A 47 -8.41 -7.29 -8.83
CA GLY A 47 -8.78 -8.19 -7.75
C GLY A 47 -9.60 -7.50 -6.68
N ILE A 48 -9.59 -8.10 -5.50
CA ILE A 48 -10.36 -7.60 -4.36
C ILE A 48 -9.48 -6.70 -3.53
N TRP A 49 -9.99 -5.51 -3.23
CA TRP A 49 -9.31 -4.55 -2.35
C TRP A 49 -10.04 -4.52 -1.02
N THR A 50 -9.27 -4.52 0.05
CA THR A 50 -9.81 -4.51 1.41
C THR A 50 -9.35 -3.24 2.12
N THR A 51 -10.30 -2.56 2.75
CA THR A 51 -10.00 -1.37 3.55
C THR A 51 -10.26 -1.70 5.02
N TYR A 52 -9.34 -1.29 5.88
CA TYR A 52 -9.45 -1.56 7.32
C TYR A 52 -9.73 -0.29 8.07
N ASP A 53 -10.62 -0.38 9.06
CA ASP A 53 -10.86 0.72 9.97
C ASP A 53 -9.78 0.77 11.04
N ARG A 54 -9.58 1.96 11.62
CA ARG A 54 -8.59 2.11 12.67
C ARG A 54 -8.93 1.28 13.90
N THR A 55 -10.21 1.08 14.14
CA THR A 55 -10.68 0.35 15.30
C THR A 55 -10.82 -1.14 15.07
N GLY A 56 -10.67 -1.57 13.84
CA GLY A 56 -10.92 -2.97 13.51
C GLY A 56 -9.75 -3.74 12.91
#